data_e8fdff9c0d719c98f5520126c916d3b0
#
_entry.id   e8fdff9c0d719c98f5520126c916d3b0
#
_cell.length_a   1.000
_cell.length_b   1.000
_cell.length_c   1.000
_cell.angle_alpha   90.00
_cell.angle_beta   90.00
_cell.angle_gamma   90.00
#
_symmetry.space_group_name_H-M   'P 1'
#
loop_
_entity.id
_entity.type
_entity.pdbx_description
1 polymer ?
#
loop_
_entity_poly.entity_id
_entity_poly.type
_entity_poly.pdbx_seq_one_letter_code
_entity_poly.pdbx_strand_id
1 'polypeptide(L)'
;MLRTLISCLVALLLLPVSAASQERDRLDHRGELLGWEAVGRLDSGTGSCTGTLIAKDLVLTAAHCVVDDATGQKLAARDLTFRAGYAHGKAIATRVVTKIVVADGYTPHLDTSLTQQVRTDLALLRLDREIFSSEANPFKIHTQAAVGSKVTLVSYGRGRNEALQRESGCHLKQQYRGGLMTFDCDVTFGSSGAPVLTREAGRLRILSVISMMSNALGQEREAIGMSLPGVVASMQREMRNDAARVPVSAGAKRVQIGQRSTGGARFVNP
;
A
#
# COMPACT_ATOMS: atom_id res chain seq x y z
N MET A 1 37.47 -54.68 -49.88
CA MET A 1 36.85 -54.70 -48.58
C MET A 1 36.70 -53.25 -48.12
N LEU A 2 35.50 -52.66 -48.34
CA LEU A 2 35.24 -51.24 -48.15
C LEU A 2 34.49 -51.08 -46.78
N ARG A 3 35.18 -50.47 -45.80
CA ARG A 3 34.56 -50.15 -44.49
C ARG A 3 33.92 -48.76 -44.57
N THR A 4 32.63 -48.73 -44.66
CA THR A 4 31.81 -47.52 -44.56
C THR A 4 31.68 -47.10 -43.08
N LEU A 5 32.31 -45.96 -42.76
CA LEU A 5 32.13 -45.27 -41.49
C LEU A 5 30.84 -44.42 -41.57
N ILE A 6 29.79 -44.85 -40.83
CA ILE A 6 28.58 -44.07 -40.63
C ILE A 6 28.86 -43.08 -39.49
N SER A 7 29.07 -41.81 -39.79
CA SER A 7 29.10 -40.71 -38.82
C SER A 7 27.67 -40.32 -38.43
N CYS A 8 27.21 -40.72 -37.27
CA CYS A 8 25.96 -40.18 -36.66
C CYS A 8 26.22 -38.75 -36.18
N LEU A 9 25.72 -37.79 -36.92
CA LEU A 9 25.67 -36.37 -36.53
C LEU A 9 24.50 -36.19 -35.58
N VAL A 10 24.74 -36.18 -34.28
CA VAL A 10 23.69 -35.82 -33.27
C VAL A 10 23.57 -34.30 -33.28
N ALA A 11 22.57 -33.78 -33.99
CA ALA A 11 22.17 -32.39 -33.93
C ALA A 11 21.47 -32.14 -32.60
N LEU A 12 22.18 -31.57 -31.62
CA LEU A 12 21.65 -31.13 -30.35
C LEU A 12 20.79 -29.90 -30.63
N LEU A 13 19.47 -30.08 -30.72
CA LEU A 13 18.48 -29.00 -30.80
C LEU A 13 18.49 -28.19 -29.48
N LEU A 14 19.29 -27.13 -29.46
CA LEU A 14 19.18 -26.09 -28.43
C LEU A 14 17.86 -25.34 -28.62
N LEU A 15 16.81 -25.83 -27.98
CA LEU A 15 15.58 -25.07 -27.86
C LEU A 15 15.88 -23.82 -27.03
N PRO A 16 15.57 -22.60 -27.54
CA PRO A 16 15.71 -21.41 -26.72
C PRO A 16 14.74 -21.53 -25.55
N VAL A 17 15.24 -21.61 -24.34
CA VAL A 17 14.45 -21.41 -23.13
C VAL A 17 14.04 -19.95 -23.17
N SER A 18 12.83 -19.67 -23.63
CA SER A 18 12.22 -18.35 -23.48
C SER A 18 12.10 -18.08 -21.98
N ALA A 19 13.00 -17.27 -21.43
CA ALA A 19 12.81 -16.67 -20.13
C ALA A 19 11.47 -15.91 -20.21
N ALA A 20 10.44 -16.41 -19.53
CA ALA A 20 9.19 -15.71 -19.42
C ALA A 20 9.48 -14.40 -18.68
N SER A 21 9.59 -13.30 -19.42
CA SER A 21 9.66 -11.98 -18.83
C SER A 21 8.36 -11.77 -18.04
N GLN A 22 8.48 -11.33 -16.80
CA GLN A 22 7.31 -10.98 -16.00
C GLN A 22 6.54 -9.89 -16.76
N GLU A 23 5.29 -10.18 -17.06
CA GLU A 23 4.44 -9.29 -17.83
C GLU A 23 4.11 -8.06 -16.99
N ARG A 24 4.58 -6.90 -17.45
CA ARG A 24 4.29 -5.61 -16.84
C ARG A 24 3.45 -4.78 -17.76
N ASP A 25 2.27 -4.41 -17.28
CA ASP A 25 1.34 -3.55 -17.98
C ASP A 25 1.40 -2.14 -17.42
N ARG A 26 1.40 -1.18 -18.31
CA ARG A 26 1.21 0.22 -17.96
C ARG A 26 -0.28 0.55 -18.12
N LEU A 27 -0.89 1.09 -17.06
CA LEU A 27 -2.32 1.39 -17.03
C LEU A 27 -2.53 2.87 -17.38
N ASP A 28 -2.47 3.18 -18.67
CA ASP A 28 -2.52 4.56 -19.18
C ASP A 28 -3.94 5.10 -19.31
N HIS A 29 -4.92 4.21 -19.54
CA HIS A 29 -6.29 4.59 -19.84
C HIS A 29 -7.25 4.20 -18.72
N ARG A 30 -8.35 4.95 -18.61
CA ARG A 30 -9.37 4.74 -17.57
C ARG A 30 -9.90 3.29 -17.53
N GLY A 31 -10.06 2.65 -18.70
CA GLY A 31 -10.50 1.26 -18.78
C GLY A 31 -9.53 0.26 -18.17
N GLU A 32 -8.23 0.50 -18.29
CA GLU A 32 -7.18 -0.34 -17.74
C GLU A 32 -7.04 -0.18 -16.22
N LEU A 33 -7.42 0.98 -15.69
CA LEU A 33 -7.45 1.27 -14.25
C LEU A 33 -8.61 0.59 -13.53
N LEU A 34 -9.58 0.00 -14.25
CA LEU A 34 -10.73 -0.63 -13.61
C LEU A 34 -10.31 -1.76 -12.66
N GLY A 35 -10.70 -1.61 -11.38
CA GLY A 35 -10.34 -2.52 -10.30
C GLY A 35 -9.00 -2.22 -9.62
N TRP A 36 -8.24 -1.20 -10.09
CA TRP A 36 -6.95 -0.77 -9.54
C TRP A 36 -6.99 0.66 -8.99
N GLU A 37 -8.13 1.34 -9.09
CA GLU A 37 -8.31 2.76 -8.76
C GLU A 37 -7.93 3.10 -7.32
N ALA A 38 -8.02 2.12 -6.42
CA ALA A 38 -7.65 2.28 -5.01
C ALA A 38 -6.13 2.38 -4.77
N VAL A 39 -5.31 2.03 -5.78
CA VAL A 39 -3.87 2.26 -5.73
C VAL A 39 -3.59 3.66 -6.28
N GLY A 40 -2.85 4.45 -5.53
CA GLY A 40 -2.58 5.84 -5.86
C GLY A 40 -1.13 6.22 -5.66
N ARG A 41 -0.73 7.31 -6.33
CA ARG A 41 0.54 7.96 -6.10
C ARG A 41 0.43 8.84 -4.86
N LEU A 42 1.40 8.70 -3.97
CA LEU A 42 1.55 9.53 -2.78
C LEU A 42 2.71 10.52 -3.01
N ASP A 43 2.39 11.79 -3.11
CA ASP A 43 3.37 12.87 -3.31
C ASP A 43 3.68 13.57 -1.99
N SER A 44 4.96 13.82 -1.71
CA SER A 44 5.46 14.50 -0.50
C SER A 44 6.17 15.82 -0.77
N GLY A 45 6.13 16.33 -2.01
CA GLY A 45 6.87 17.51 -2.42
C GLY A 45 8.34 17.27 -2.75
N THR A 46 9.00 16.32 -2.08
CA THR A 46 10.41 15.92 -2.33
C THR A 46 10.53 14.63 -3.12
N GLY A 47 9.45 13.86 -3.21
CA GLY A 47 9.43 12.58 -3.90
C GLY A 47 8.04 12.01 -4.00
N SER A 48 7.95 10.78 -4.54
CA SER A 48 6.70 10.05 -4.60
C SER A 48 6.86 8.61 -4.20
N CYS A 49 5.83 8.10 -3.55
CA CYS A 49 5.63 6.70 -3.19
C CYS A 49 4.33 6.18 -3.80
N THR A 50 4.03 4.93 -3.50
CA THR A 50 2.73 4.33 -3.78
C THR A 50 1.95 4.17 -2.47
N GLY A 51 0.65 4.38 -2.51
CA GLY A 51 -0.25 4.10 -1.40
C GLY A 51 -1.51 3.39 -1.88
N THR A 52 -2.27 2.79 -0.95
CA THR A 52 -3.45 2.01 -1.29
C THR A 52 -4.59 2.28 -0.32
N LEU A 53 -5.78 2.59 -0.83
CA LEU A 53 -6.98 2.70 -0.02
C LEU A 53 -7.34 1.35 0.62
N ILE A 54 -7.49 1.33 1.95
CA ILE A 54 -7.99 0.20 2.74
C ILE A 54 -9.34 0.51 3.39
N ALA A 55 -9.73 1.79 3.41
CA ALA A 55 -11.07 2.29 3.69
C ALA A 55 -11.29 3.55 2.84
N LYS A 56 -12.49 4.11 2.82
CA LYS A 56 -12.84 5.25 1.96
C LYS A 56 -11.98 6.50 2.20
N ASP A 57 -11.44 6.64 3.41
CA ASP A 57 -10.64 7.78 3.87
C ASP A 57 -9.29 7.37 4.47
N LEU A 58 -8.87 6.11 4.25
CA LEU A 58 -7.68 5.57 4.88
C LEU A 58 -6.76 4.91 3.85
N VAL A 59 -5.54 5.43 3.75
CA VAL A 59 -4.49 4.93 2.85
C VAL A 59 -3.42 4.20 3.66
N LEU A 60 -3.00 3.03 3.17
CA LEU A 60 -1.86 2.26 3.65
C LEU A 60 -0.65 2.54 2.75
N THR A 61 0.52 2.78 3.33
CA THR A 61 1.80 2.99 2.65
C THR A 61 2.96 2.58 3.54
N ALA A 62 4.21 2.77 3.09
CA ALA A 62 5.41 2.57 3.91
C ALA A 62 5.66 3.77 4.84
N ALA A 63 6.26 3.54 6.01
CA ALA A 63 6.56 4.60 6.98
C ALA A 63 7.62 5.57 6.44
N HIS A 64 8.66 5.05 5.77
CA HIS A 64 9.72 5.90 5.19
C HIS A 64 9.21 6.86 4.09
N CYS A 65 8.00 6.65 3.57
CA CYS A 65 7.36 7.59 2.64
C CYS A 65 6.83 8.87 3.33
N VAL A 66 6.69 8.84 4.65
CA VAL A 66 6.05 9.89 5.45
C VAL A 66 6.84 10.28 6.70
N VAL A 67 8.04 9.76 6.82
CA VAL A 67 9.02 10.09 7.87
C VAL A 67 10.28 10.61 7.19
N ASP A 68 10.81 11.71 7.66
CA ASP A 68 12.07 12.28 7.19
C ASP A 68 13.23 11.45 7.72
N ASP A 69 14.06 10.92 6.82
CA ASP A 69 15.16 10.02 7.18
C ASP A 69 16.24 10.69 8.02
N ALA A 70 16.46 11.99 7.85
CA ALA A 70 17.52 12.69 8.58
C ALA A 70 17.13 13.02 10.02
N THR A 71 15.84 13.32 10.25
CA THR A 71 15.34 13.78 11.55
C THR A 71 14.54 12.71 12.29
N GLY A 72 14.07 11.66 11.62
CA GLY A 72 13.15 10.67 12.18
C GLY A 72 11.75 11.21 12.47
N GLN A 73 11.44 12.43 12.06
CA GLN A 73 10.16 13.05 12.31
C GLN A 73 9.16 12.77 11.17
N LYS A 74 7.89 12.66 11.54
CA LYS A 74 6.82 12.57 10.53
C LYS A 74 6.77 13.88 9.73
N LEU A 75 6.60 13.75 8.41
CA LEU A 75 6.32 14.90 7.54
C LEU A 75 5.02 15.58 7.99
N ALA A 76 4.87 16.85 7.65
CA ALA A 76 3.60 17.53 7.90
C ALA A 76 2.50 16.89 7.03
N ALA A 77 1.43 16.41 7.65
CA ALA A 77 0.38 15.69 6.94
C ALA A 77 -0.19 16.48 5.74
N ARG A 78 -0.36 17.80 5.91
CA ARG A 78 -0.87 18.68 4.84
C ARG A 78 0.03 18.76 3.59
N ASP A 79 1.29 18.39 3.70
CA ASP A 79 2.24 18.41 2.59
C ASP A 79 2.19 17.11 1.76
N LEU A 80 1.38 16.15 2.22
CA LEU A 80 1.16 14.88 1.55
C LEU A 80 -0.14 14.91 0.75
N THR A 81 -0.04 14.49 -0.52
CA THR A 81 -1.19 14.39 -1.41
C THR A 81 -1.30 12.96 -1.95
N PHE A 82 -2.46 12.34 -1.73
CA PHE A 82 -2.79 11.04 -2.32
C PHE A 82 -3.63 11.22 -3.60
N ARG A 83 -3.19 10.60 -4.68
CA ARG A 83 -3.82 10.64 -6.00
C ARG A 83 -4.22 9.24 -6.44
N ALA A 84 -5.46 8.87 -6.20
CA ALA A 84 -6.03 7.57 -6.56
C ALA A 84 -6.07 7.41 -8.08
N GLY A 85 -5.60 6.26 -8.61
CA GLY A 85 -5.61 5.95 -10.03
C GLY A 85 -4.95 7.04 -10.89
N TYR A 86 -3.82 7.59 -10.44
CA TYR A 86 -3.10 8.65 -11.16
C TYR A 86 -2.55 8.14 -12.49
N ALA A 87 -2.78 8.90 -13.56
CA ALA A 87 -2.16 8.71 -14.86
C ALA A 87 -2.01 10.05 -15.60
N HIS A 88 -0.79 10.35 -16.06
CA HIS A 88 -0.47 11.51 -16.92
C HIS A 88 -1.05 12.84 -16.43
N GLY A 89 -0.78 13.20 -15.18
CA GLY A 89 -1.25 14.46 -14.58
C GLY A 89 -2.68 14.44 -14.07
N LYS A 90 -3.47 13.38 -14.37
CA LYS A 90 -4.86 13.23 -13.94
C LYS A 90 -4.99 12.14 -12.88
N ALA A 91 -5.91 12.31 -11.95
CA ALA A 91 -6.26 11.31 -10.96
C ALA A 91 -7.78 11.14 -10.90
N ILE A 92 -8.24 9.96 -10.52
CA ILE A 92 -9.66 9.69 -10.27
C ILE A 92 -10.14 10.52 -9.10
N ALA A 93 -9.32 10.57 -8.05
CA ALA A 93 -9.55 11.43 -6.90
C ALA A 93 -8.21 11.92 -6.34
N THR A 94 -8.17 13.21 -5.94
CA THR A 94 -7.02 13.81 -5.24
C THR A 94 -7.48 14.22 -3.84
N ARG A 95 -6.71 13.84 -2.81
CA ARG A 95 -7.00 14.14 -1.40
C ARG A 95 -5.72 14.55 -0.67
N VAL A 96 -5.87 15.50 0.25
CA VAL A 96 -4.81 15.90 1.17
C VAL A 96 -4.83 15.01 2.39
N VAL A 97 -3.67 14.69 2.95
CA VAL A 97 -3.57 13.93 4.19
C VAL A 97 -3.77 14.85 5.39
N THR A 98 -4.57 14.43 6.35
CA THR A 98 -4.86 15.20 7.58
C THR A 98 -4.22 14.60 8.82
N LYS A 99 -3.89 13.31 8.80
CA LYS A 99 -3.26 12.62 9.93
C LYS A 99 -2.38 11.47 9.44
N ILE A 100 -1.24 11.27 10.12
CA ILE A 100 -0.29 10.19 9.89
C ILE A 100 -0.18 9.37 11.17
N VAL A 101 -0.39 8.06 11.07
CA VAL A 101 -0.03 7.06 12.08
C VAL A 101 1.04 6.17 11.50
N VAL A 102 2.17 6.07 12.18
CA VAL A 102 3.30 5.20 11.83
C VAL A 102 3.29 4.00 12.77
N ALA A 103 3.66 2.83 12.30
CA ALA A 103 3.70 1.64 13.13
C ALA A 103 4.68 1.79 14.30
N ASP A 104 4.28 1.27 15.47
CA ASP A 104 5.10 1.32 16.68
C ASP A 104 6.48 0.68 16.45
N GLY A 105 7.52 1.37 16.91
CA GLY A 105 8.91 0.91 16.83
C GLY A 105 9.56 1.15 15.46
N TYR A 106 8.92 1.88 14.54
CA TYR A 106 9.59 2.34 13.34
C TYR A 106 10.64 3.40 13.68
N THR A 107 11.87 3.17 13.22
CA THR A 107 12.97 4.14 13.26
C THR A 107 13.67 4.16 11.89
N PRO A 108 13.92 5.35 11.31
CA PRO A 108 14.53 5.45 9.98
C PRO A 108 16.00 5.01 9.91
N HIS A 109 16.70 4.91 11.03
CA HIS A 109 18.13 4.57 11.10
C HIS A 109 18.40 3.28 11.89
N LEU A 110 19.14 2.55 11.48
CA LEU A 110 19.89 1.32 11.17
C LEU A 110 20.54 0.58 12.35
N ASP A 111 20.28 0.92 13.59
CA ASP A 111 20.75 0.10 14.73
C ASP A 111 19.84 -1.10 15.00
N THR A 112 18.81 -1.29 14.19
CA THR A 112 17.87 -2.40 14.30
C THR A 112 18.09 -3.43 13.18
N SER A 113 17.71 -4.68 13.44
CA SER A 113 17.80 -5.72 12.41
C SER A 113 16.93 -5.38 11.18
N LEU A 114 17.34 -5.82 9.98
CA LEU A 114 16.57 -5.68 8.76
C LEU A 114 15.11 -6.14 8.95
N THR A 115 14.91 -7.26 9.65
CA THR A 115 13.57 -7.78 9.95
C THR A 115 12.73 -6.78 10.74
N GLN A 116 13.31 -6.12 11.75
CA GLN A 116 12.60 -5.13 12.57
C GLN A 116 12.26 -3.89 11.73
N GLN A 117 13.19 -3.39 10.94
CA GLN A 117 12.98 -2.24 10.06
C GLN A 117 11.81 -2.49 9.11
N VAL A 118 11.82 -3.59 8.37
CA VAL A 118 10.76 -3.94 7.42
C VAL A 118 9.42 -4.14 8.13
N ARG A 119 9.39 -4.83 9.27
CA ARG A 119 8.15 -5.11 10.01
C ARG A 119 7.41 -3.87 10.48
N THR A 120 8.13 -2.81 10.78
CA THR A 120 7.59 -1.55 11.29
C THR A 120 7.50 -0.46 10.23
N ASP A 121 7.97 -0.72 9.00
CA ASP A 121 7.93 0.23 7.91
C ASP A 121 6.53 0.33 7.29
N LEU A 122 5.56 0.73 8.10
CA LEU A 122 4.16 0.93 7.69
C LEU A 122 3.60 2.24 8.23
N ALA A 123 2.77 2.89 7.42
CA ALA A 123 2.02 4.07 7.80
C ALA A 123 0.56 3.98 7.33
N LEU A 124 -0.35 4.54 8.14
CA LEU A 124 -1.74 4.84 7.77
C LEU A 124 -1.93 6.34 7.67
N LEU A 125 -2.59 6.76 6.61
CA LEU A 125 -2.86 8.17 6.30
C LEU A 125 -4.36 8.40 6.28
N ARG A 126 -4.86 9.36 7.08
CA ARG A 126 -6.24 9.85 7.03
C ARG A 126 -6.34 10.92 5.96
N LEU A 127 -7.29 10.77 5.07
CA LEU A 127 -7.61 11.76 4.04
C LEU A 127 -8.55 12.84 4.57
N ASP A 128 -8.54 14.02 3.96
CA ASP A 128 -9.40 15.17 4.27
C ASP A 128 -10.89 14.88 4.05
N ARG A 129 -11.20 14.00 3.12
CA ARG A 129 -12.56 13.54 2.80
C ARG A 129 -12.54 12.15 2.16
N GLU A 130 -13.67 11.46 2.22
CA GLU A 130 -13.84 10.14 1.62
C GLU A 130 -13.64 10.14 0.10
N ILE A 131 -13.16 9.01 -0.42
CA ILE A 131 -13.25 8.61 -1.83
C ILE A 131 -14.31 7.52 -1.88
N PHE A 132 -15.38 7.74 -2.63
CA PHE A 132 -16.49 6.79 -2.68
C PHE A 132 -16.08 5.49 -3.36
N SER A 133 -16.67 4.38 -2.95
CA SER A 133 -16.33 3.06 -3.52
C SER A 133 -16.68 2.94 -5.01
N SER A 134 -17.55 3.82 -5.53
CA SER A 134 -17.82 3.95 -6.96
C SER A 134 -16.69 4.64 -7.75
N GLU A 135 -15.84 5.42 -7.06
CA GLU A 135 -14.65 6.06 -7.63
C GLU A 135 -13.43 5.14 -7.51
N ALA A 136 -13.19 4.62 -6.29
CA ALA A 136 -12.08 3.73 -5.99
C ALA A 136 -12.45 2.80 -4.83
N ASN A 137 -12.66 1.53 -5.12
CA ASN A 137 -13.10 0.56 -4.11
C ASN A 137 -11.92 0.09 -3.26
N PRO A 138 -11.90 0.33 -1.93
CA PRO A 138 -10.80 -0.04 -1.05
C PRO A 138 -10.50 -1.53 -1.04
N PHE A 139 -9.22 -1.90 -1.04
CA PHE A 139 -8.78 -3.28 -0.87
C PHE A 139 -8.86 -3.72 0.59
N LYS A 140 -9.15 -5.01 0.79
CA LYS A 140 -9.07 -5.65 2.11
C LYS A 140 -7.70 -6.28 2.31
N ILE A 141 -7.27 -6.35 3.57
CA ILE A 141 -6.04 -7.06 3.95
C ILE A 141 -6.28 -8.58 3.87
N HIS A 142 -5.30 -9.29 3.34
CA HIS A 142 -5.24 -10.75 3.36
C HIS A 142 -4.47 -11.22 4.59
N THR A 143 -4.83 -12.39 5.10
CA THR A 143 -4.25 -12.88 6.35
C THR A 143 -3.11 -13.87 6.14
N GLN A 144 -3.16 -14.68 5.09
CA GLN A 144 -2.19 -15.74 4.84
C GLN A 144 -2.03 -16.04 3.35
N ALA A 145 -0.80 -16.34 2.92
CA ALA A 145 -0.50 -16.92 1.62
C ALA A 145 0.60 -17.96 1.77
N ALA A 146 0.57 -18.99 0.95
CA ALA A 146 1.62 -20.02 0.92
C ALA A 146 2.82 -19.50 0.09
N VAL A 147 4.03 -19.92 0.45
CA VAL A 147 5.22 -19.74 -0.37
C VAL A 147 4.96 -20.34 -1.76
N GLY A 148 5.40 -19.66 -2.81
CA GLY A 148 5.08 -20.01 -4.20
C GLY A 148 3.76 -19.45 -4.71
N SER A 149 2.94 -18.81 -3.85
CA SER A 149 1.69 -18.16 -4.31
C SER A 149 1.99 -17.06 -5.32
N LYS A 150 1.22 -17.08 -6.42
CA LYS A 150 1.25 -16.02 -7.43
C LYS A 150 0.69 -14.73 -6.85
N VAL A 151 1.43 -13.63 -7.06
CA VAL A 151 1.03 -12.31 -6.60
C VAL A 151 1.07 -11.30 -7.76
N THR A 152 0.49 -10.14 -7.52
CA THR A 152 0.51 -8.99 -8.44
C THR A 152 1.00 -7.77 -7.68
N LEU A 153 2.04 -7.13 -8.19
CA LEU A 153 2.51 -5.83 -7.72
C LEU A 153 1.87 -4.71 -8.54
N VAL A 154 1.45 -3.65 -7.86
CA VAL A 154 0.88 -2.47 -8.54
C VAL A 154 1.52 -1.22 -7.95
N SER A 155 2.28 -0.45 -8.76
CA SER A 155 3.14 0.61 -8.21
C SER A 155 3.40 1.79 -9.17
N TYR A 156 3.91 2.88 -8.62
CA TYR A 156 4.45 4.06 -9.31
C TYR A 156 5.98 4.13 -9.19
N GLY A 157 6.69 3.23 -9.89
CA GLY A 157 8.15 3.17 -9.83
C GLY A 157 8.87 4.29 -10.58
N ARG A 158 10.10 4.63 -10.17
CA ARG A 158 10.95 5.63 -10.83
C ARG A 158 11.12 5.34 -12.32
N GLY A 159 11.03 6.40 -13.15
CA GLY A 159 11.08 6.31 -14.61
C GLY A 159 9.78 5.83 -15.25
N ARG A 160 8.78 5.45 -14.44
CA ARG A 160 7.46 4.98 -14.85
C ARG A 160 6.34 5.42 -13.90
N ASN A 161 6.54 6.52 -13.21
CA ASN A 161 5.63 7.05 -12.18
C ASN A 161 4.54 7.99 -12.74
N GLU A 162 4.47 8.15 -14.05
CA GLU A 162 3.41 8.92 -14.72
C GLU A 162 2.12 8.15 -14.92
N ALA A 163 2.15 6.83 -14.80
CA ALA A 163 0.97 5.97 -14.78
C ALA A 163 1.20 4.75 -13.90
N LEU A 164 0.13 4.17 -13.40
CA LEU A 164 0.18 2.97 -12.59
C LEU A 164 0.75 1.79 -13.40
N GLN A 165 1.69 1.07 -12.82
CA GLN A 165 2.27 -0.14 -13.41
C GLN A 165 1.75 -1.35 -12.68
N ARG A 166 1.27 -2.34 -13.43
CA ARG A 166 0.85 -3.64 -12.91
C ARG A 166 1.82 -4.71 -13.39
N GLU A 167 2.42 -5.41 -12.47
CA GLU A 167 3.25 -6.58 -12.73
C GLU A 167 2.54 -7.83 -12.22
N SER A 168 2.11 -8.67 -13.15
CA SER A 168 1.41 -9.92 -12.87
C SER A 168 2.37 -11.09 -13.01
N GLY A 169 2.25 -12.07 -12.13
CA GLY A 169 3.03 -13.30 -12.25
C GLY A 169 4.32 -13.34 -11.46
N CYS A 170 4.58 -12.36 -10.59
CA CYS A 170 5.54 -12.58 -9.53
C CYS A 170 5.00 -13.50 -8.42
N HIS A 171 5.88 -13.96 -7.54
CA HIS A 171 5.55 -14.96 -6.53
C HIS A 171 6.05 -14.55 -5.15
N LEU A 172 5.37 -15.01 -4.11
CA LEU A 172 5.89 -15.02 -2.75
C LEU A 172 7.02 -16.06 -2.68
N LYS A 173 8.27 -15.61 -2.61
CA LYS A 173 9.47 -16.45 -2.63
C LYS A 173 9.72 -17.09 -1.28
N GLN A 174 9.68 -16.27 -0.22
CA GLN A 174 9.91 -16.76 1.14
C GLN A 174 9.09 -15.96 2.15
N GLN A 175 8.79 -16.61 3.27
CA GLN A 175 8.19 -16.01 4.45
C GLN A 175 9.03 -16.38 5.67
N TYR A 176 9.59 -15.38 6.32
CA TYR A 176 10.47 -15.55 7.46
C TYR A 176 9.73 -15.44 8.78
N ARG A 177 10.32 -16.00 9.83
CA ARG A 177 9.85 -15.75 11.19
C ARG A 177 9.83 -14.25 11.47
N GLY A 178 8.77 -13.78 12.12
CA GLY A 178 8.59 -12.35 12.36
C GLY A 178 7.85 -11.60 11.25
N GLY A 179 7.40 -12.31 10.18
CA GLY A 179 6.47 -11.76 9.21
C GLY A 179 7.12 -11.02 8.03
N LEU A 180 8.44 -11.07 7.87
CA LEU A 180 9.11 -10.58 6.67
C LEU A 180 8.79 -11.51 5.50
N MET A 181 8.54 -10.94 4.33
CA MET A 181 8.21 -11.63 3.08
C MET A 181 9.10 -11.14 1.95
N THR A 182 9.55 -12.06 1.06
CA THR A 182 10.26 -11.69 -0.17
C THR A 182 9.49 -12.12 -1.40
N PHE A 183 9.61 -11.32 -2.47
CA PHE A 183 8.90 -11.49 -3.73
C PHE A 183 9.88 -11.30 -4.89
N ASP A 184 9.68 -12.03 -6.00
CA ASP A 184 10.46 -11.87 -7.23
C ASP A 184 9.93 -10.75 -8.15
N CYS A 185 9.11 -9.83 -7.61
CA CYS A 185 8.62 -8.67 -8.35
C CYS A 185 9.72 -7.63 -8.58
N ASP A 186 9.72 -6.97 -9.75
CA ASP A 186 10.65 -5.89 -10.06
C ASP A 186 10.20 -4.57 -9.44
N VAL A 187 10.90 -4.16 -8.40
CA VAL A 187 10.66 -2.91 -7.67
C VAL A 187 11.79 -1.92 -7.88
N THR A 188 11.45 -0.64 -7.76
CA THR A 188 12.40 0.48 -7.82
C THR A 188 11.92 1.58 -6.87
N PHE A 189 12.69 2.67 -6.74
CA PHE A 189 12.25 3.85 -6.00
C PHE A 189 10.86 4.29 -6.46
N GLY A 190 9.98 4.66 -5.53
CA GLY A 190 8.57 4.97 -5.80
C GLY A 190 7.64 3.74 -5.74
N SER A 191 8.17 2.51 -5.85
CA SER A 191 7.40 1.30 -5.52
C SER A 191 7.21 1.12 -4.00
N SER A 192 7.89 1.90 -3.18
CA SER A 192 7.70 1.98 -1.72
C SER A 192 6.25 2.23 -1.38
N GLY A 193 5.71 1.46 -0.44
CA GLY A 193 4.29 1.53 -0.06
C GLY A 193 3.32 0.84 -1.03
N ALA A 194 3.80 0.28 -2.13
CA ALA A 194 2.98 -0.42 -3.12
C ALA A 194 2.39 -1.72 -2.54
N PRO A 195 1.12 -2.03 -2.86
CA PRO A 195 0.50 -3.28 -2.43
C PRO A 195 1.03 -4.45 -3.25
N VAL A 196 1.37 -5.53 -2.57
CA VAL A 196 1.47 -6.86 -3.15
C VAL A 196 0.13 -7.54 -2.96
N LEU A 197 -0.53 -7.87 -4.05
CA LEU A 197 -1.89 -8.37 -4.05
C LEU A 197 -1.93 -9.86 -4.37
N THR A 198 -2.80 -10.59 -3.70
CA THR A 198 -3.11 -11.98 -3.98
C THR A 198 -4.61 -12.16 -4.19
N ARG A 199 -5.04 -13.30 -4.75
CA ARG A 199 -6.45 -13.63 -4.93
C ARG A 199 -6.94 -14.55 -3.82
N GLU A 200 -8.05 -14.14 -3.20
CA GLU A 200 -8.81 -14.94 -2.24
C GLU A 200 -10.26 -15.00 -2.70
N ALA A 201 -10.77 -16.19 -2.95
CA ALA A 201 -12.14 -16.41 -3.46
C ALA A 201 -12.48 -15.50 -4.66
N GLY A 202 -11.55 -15.38 -5.62
CA GLY A 202 -11.69 -14.57 -6.83
C GLY A 202 -11.49 -13.06 -6.64
N ARG A 203 -11.31 -12.57 -5.40
CA ARG A 203 -11.12 -11.15 -5.10
C ARG A 203 -9.66 -10.84 -4.78
N LEU A 204 -9.19 -9.67 -5.23
CA LEU A 204 -7.87 -9.17 -4.86
C LEU A 204 -7.84 -8.69 -3.41
N ARG A 205 -6.76 -9.06 -2.69
CA ARG A 205 -6.50 -8.70 -1.30
C ARG A 205 -5.05 -8.25 -1.16
N ILE A 206 -4.77 -7.33 -0.25
CA ILE A 206 -3.41 -6.89 0.05
C ILE A 206 -2.75 -7.93 0.95
N LEU A 207 -1.74 -8.63 0.44
CA LEU A 207 -0.93 -9.59 1.18
C LEU A 207 0.18 -8.87 1.96
N SER A 208 0.84 -7.92 1.31
CA SER A 208 1.99 -7.19 1.84
C SER A 208 2.07 -5.79 1.24
N VAL A 209 2.96 -4.97 1.79
CA VAL A 209 3.37 -3.66 1.27
C VAL A 209 4.87 -3.68 1.02
N ILE A 210 5.32 -3.11 -0.08
CA ILE A 210 6.74 -3.00 -0.39
C ILE A 210 7.40 -1.97 0.52
N SER A 211 8.41 -2.42 1.26
CA SER A 211 9.29 -1.60 2.10
C SER A 211 10.59 -1.28 1.39
N MET A 212 11.27 -2.30 0.88
CA MET A 212 12.58 -2.15 0.24
C MET A 212 12.83 -3.22 -0.82
N MET A 213 13.99 -3.13 -1.48
CA MET A 213 14.50 -4.19 -2.33
C MET A 213 15.85 -4.68 -1.79
N SER A 214 16.13 -5.96 -1.95
CA SER A 214 17.45 -6.54 -1.73
C SER A 214 18.38 -6.15 -2.86
N ASN A 215 19.59 -5.71 -2.50
CA ASN A 215 20.71 -5.46 -3.44
C ASN A 215 21.90 -6.39 -3.15
N ALA A 216 21.66 -7.57 -2.58
CA ALA A 216 22.73 -8.52 -2.31
C ALA A 216 23.51 -8.81 -3.60
N LEU A 217 24.82 -8.50 -3.60
CA LEU A 217 25.70 -8.66 -4.75
C LEU A 217 25.67 -10.12 -5.25
N GLY A 218 25.33 -10.31 -6.52
CA GLY A 218 25.31 -11.62 -7.16
C GLY A 218 24.02 -12.43 -6.99
N GLN A 219 22.99 -11.89 -6.33
CA GLN A 219 21.65 -12.50 -6.25
C GLN A 219 20.63 -11.70 -7.05
N GLU A 220 19.56 -12.37 -7.48
CA GLU A 220 18.40 -11.68 -8.07
C GLU A 220 17.85 -10.66 -7.07
N ARG A 221 17.44 -9.51 -7.60
CA ARG A 221 16.78 -8.49 -6.77
C ARG A 221 15.46 -9.02 -6.27
N GLU A 222 15.25 -8.98 -4.97
CA GLU A 222 13.99 -9.34 -4.35
C GLU A 222 13.31 -8.10 -3.78
N ALA A 223 12.01 -8.01 -4.00
CA ALA A 223 11.15 -7.07 -3.30
C ALA A 223 10.88 -7.59 -1.87
N ILE A 224 10.99 -6.72 -0.89
CA ILE A 224 10.82 -7.09 0.53
C ILE A 224 9.66 -6.31 1.13
N GLY A 225 8.82 -7.04 1.84
CA GLY A 225 7.67 -6.51 2.56
C GLY A 225 7.37 -7.30 3.84
N MET A 226 6.19 -7.07 4.42
CA MET A 226 5.84 -7.59 5.74
C MET A 226 4.39 -8.10 5.81
N SER A 227 4.13 -8.92 6.83
CA SER A 227 2.78 -9.33 7.22
C SER A 227 1.99 -8.18 7.84
N LEU A 228 0.78 -7.95 7.38
CA LEU A 228 0.01 -6.74 7.69
C LEU A 228 -0.98 -6.86 8.85
N PRO A 229 -1.68 -8.01 9.10
CA PRO A 229 -2.90 -8.00 9.90
C PRO A 229 -2.78 -7.40 11.29
N GLY A 230 -1.78 -7.82 12.07
CA GLY A 230 -1.58 -7.34 13.44
C GLY A 230 -1.20 -5.87 13.51
N VAL A 231 -0.23 -5.45 12.69
CA VAL A 231 0.29 -4.08 12.65
C VAL A 231 -0.80 -3.11 12.18
N VAL A 232 -1.48 -3.42 11.07
CA VAL A 232 -2.56 -2.56 10.54
C VAL A 232 -3.71 -2.45 11.54
N ALA A 233 -4.10 -3.53 12.22
CA ALA A 233 -5.15 -3.47 13.24
C ALA A 233 -4.78 -2.57 14.43
N SER A 234 -3.50 -2.57 14.88
CA SER A 234 -3.01 -1.66 15.91
C SER A 234 -3.08 -0.21 15.47
N MET A 235 -2.54 0.10 14.29
CA MET A 235 -2.54 1.44 13.72
C MET A 235 -3.96 1.97 13.47
N GLN A 236 -4.90 1.11 13.07
CA GLN A 236 -6.30 1.50 12.93
C GLN A 236 -6.95 1.85 14.27
N ARG A 237 -6.59 1.17 15.36
CA ARG A 237 -7.06 1.55 16.72
C ARG A 237 -6.53 2.92 17.11
N GLU A 238 -5.25 3.20 16.90
CA GLU A 238 -4.65 4.51 17.16
C GLU A 238 -5.31 5.61 16.32
N MET A 239 -5.54 5.34 15.02
CA MET A 239 -6.21 6.28 14.13
C MET A 239 -7.62 6.67 14.62
N ARG A 240 -8.35 5.76 15.28
CA ARG A 240 -9.69 6.00 15.86
C ARG A 240 -9.63 6.71 17.21
N ASN A 241 -8.67 6.38 18.07
CA ASN A 241 -8.61 6.90 19.44
C ASN A 241 -8.46 8.42 19.50
N ASP A 242 -7.75 9.02 18.54
CA ASP A 242 -7.64 10.48 18.47
C ASP A 242 -8.92 11.16 18.00
N ALA A 243 -9.75 10.50 17.18
CA ALA A 243 -11.07 11.04 16.82
C ALA A 243 -12.00 11.17 18.04
N ALA A 244 -11.82 10.31 19.06
CA ALA A 244 -12.56 10.37 20.31
C ALA A 244 -12.08 11.47 21.27
N ARG A 245 -10.95 12.12 20.99
CA ARG A 245 -10.37 13.22 21.79
C ARG A 245 -10.71 14.61 21.26
N VAL A 246 -11.74 14.77 20.45
CA VAL A 246 -12.30 16.11 20.20
C VAL A 246 -12.75 16.64 21.57
N PRO A 247 -12.14 17.70 22.12
CA PRO A 247 -12.59 18.24 23.40
C PRO A 247 -14.05 18.63 23.20
N VAL A 248 -14.93 18.01 23.97
CA VAL A 248 -16.30 18.50 24.09
C VAL A 248 -16.17 19.92 24.58
N SER A 249 -16.39 20.88 23.70
CA SER A 249 -16.36 22.30 24.04
C SER A 249 -17.23 22.47 25.30
N ALA A 250 -16.62 23.02 26.36
CA ALA A 250 -17.25 23.22 27.66
C ALA A 250 -18.39 24.25 27.58
N GLY A 251 -19.33 24.05 26.67
CA GLY A 251 -20.50 24.88 26.43
C GLY A 251 -21.79 24.12 26.20
N ALA A 252 -21.78 22.80 26.13
CA ALA A 252 -22.99 22.02 26.05
C ALA A 252 -23.63 21.97 27.42
N LYS A 253 -24.61 22.85 27.69
CA LYS A 253 -25.51 22.75 28.85
C LYS A 253 -26.18 21.37 28.82
N ARG A 254 -25.86 20.55 29.82
CA ARG A 254 -26.52 19.26 30.05
C ARG A 254 -28.00 19.56 30.26
N VAL A 255 -28.85 19.25 29.30
CA VAL A 255 -30.31 19.26 29.50
C VAL A 255 -30.61 18.07 30.40
N GLN A 256 -30.93 18.34 31.66
CA GLN A 256 -31.47 17.32 32.58
C GLN A 256 -32.90 17.04 32.14
N ILE A 257 -33.15 15.87 31.60
CA ILE A 257 -34.52 15.36 31.36
C ILE A 257 -35.14 15.11 32.73
N GLY A 258 -36.13 15.92 33.10
CA GLY A 258 -36.89 15.74 34.34
C GLY A 258 -37.21 16.99 35.17
N GLN A 259 -36.65 18.16 34.84
CA GLN A 259 -37.13 19.40 35.49
C GLN A 259 -38.31 19.98 34.73
N ARG A 260 -39.52 19.89 35.34
CA ARG A 260 -40.69 20.62 34.86
C ARG A 260 -40.41 22.12 34.95
N SER A 261 -40.39 22.81 33.82
CA SER A 261 -40.39 24.25 33.73
C SER A 261 -41.75 24.75 34.20
N THR A 262 -41.77 25.50 35.31
CA THR A 262 -42.96 26.23 35.81
C THR A 262 -43.17 27.56 35.08
N GLY A 263 -43.06 27.56 33.75
CA GLY A 263 -43.35 28.69 32.88
C GLY A 263 -44.71 28.47 32.22
N GLY A 264 -45.80 28.90 32.89
CA GLY A 264 -47.15 28.83 32.35
C GLY A 264 -47.32 29.77 31.15
N ALA A 265 -47.69 29.22 29.99
CA ALA A 265 -48.20 30.02 28.88
C ALA A 265 -49.56 30.63 29.28
N ARG A 266 -49.69 31.98 29.35
CA ARG A 266 -50.94 32.69 29.45
C ARG A 266 -51.61 32.71 28.08
N PHE A 267 -52.72 32.00 27.94
CA PHE A 267 -53.62 32.20 26.81
C PHE A 267 -54.43 33.49 27.07
N VAL A 268 -54.40 34.44 26.18
CA VAL A 268 -55.24 35.60 26.09
C VAL A 268 -56.43 35.22 25.19
N ASN A 269 -57.60 35.10 25.72
CA ASN A 269 -58.85 34.93 24.95
C ASN A 269 -59.28 36.29 24.35
N PRO A 270 -59.97 36.28 23.19
CA PRO A 270 -60.33 37.45 22.41
C PRO A 270 -61.36 38.35 23.10
#